data_3bb64c3359d3864997f4d38e8f87d753
#
_entry.id   3bb64c3359d3864997f4d38e8f87d753
#
_cell.length_a   1.000
_cell.length_b   1.000
_cell.length_c   1.000
_cell.angle_alpha   90.00
_cell.angle_beta   90.00
_cell.angle_gamma   90.00
#
_symmetry.space_group_name_H-M   'P 1'
#
loop_
_entity.id
_entity.type
_entity.pdbx_description
1 polymer ?
#
loop_
_entity_poly.entity_id
_entity_poly.type
_entity_poly.pdbx_seq_one_letter_code
_entity_poly.pdbx_strand_id
1 'polypeptide(L)'
;MDNFTYILADEDNGEAAVIDPSWDLEKIFGVIEKNGWKVKYIINTHTHFDHILGNQQIAAVTEAKIIQHKNSTQPNDIPVEDGQIISIGKMMIRIIHTPGHSKDSMSLVVNNELVFTGDTLFIGNCGRVDLPGSDSSELYDSLFGKIANLDDSMIIYPGHNYGSTQTSTIGQEKKTNYVLKARSRGDFLRFMASADE
;
A
#
# COMPACT_ATOMS: atom_id res chain seq x y z
N MET A 1 12.19 4.53 -10.60
CA MET A 1 11.56 3.92 -9.43
C MET A 1 10.70 2.79 -9.96
N ASP A 2 10.76 1.63 -9.36
CA ASP A 2 10.06 0.44 -9.85
C ASP A 2 8.70 0.30 -9.15
N ASN A 3 7.85 1.33 -9.30
CA ASN A 3 6.53 1.37 -8.66
C ASN A 3 5.59 0.31 -9.24
N PHE A 4 4.80 -0.29 -8.38
CA PHE A 4 3.60 -1.01 -8.78
C PHE A 4 2.38 -0.08 -8.72
N THR A 5 1.55 -0.16 -9.75
CA THR A 5 0.16 0.31 -9.72
C THR A 5 -0.73 -0.90 -9.84
N TYR A 6 -1.76 -0.97 -9.01
CA TYR A 6 -2.68 -2.12 -9.04
C TYR A 6 -4.09 -1.68 -9.45
N ILE A 7 -4.78 -2.55 -10.17
CA ILE A 7 -6.21 -2.43 -10.43
C ILE A 7 -6.88 -3.57 -9.69
N LEU A 8 -7.71 -3.24 -8.71
CA LEU A 8 -8.53 -4.16 -7.97
C LEU A 8 -9.95 -4.08 -8.51
N ALA A 9 -10.46 -5.17 -9.10
CA ALA A 9 -11.76 -5.18 -9.77
C ALA A 9 -12.65 -6.31 -9.29
N ASP A 10 -13.93 -6.01 -9.05
CA ASP A 10 -15.01 -6.99 -8.91
C ASP A 10 -15.60 -7.25 -10.31
N GLU A 11 -15.21 -8.35 -10.93
CA GLU A 11 -15.62 -8.69 -12.30
C GLU A 11 -17.14 -8.89 -12.42
N ASP A 12 -17.81 -9.40 -11.39
CA ASP A 12 -19.25 -9.64 -11.40
C ASP A 12 -20.04 -8.32 -11.47
N ASN A 13 -19.54 -7.28 -10.81
CA ASN A 13 -20.19 -5.96 -10.74
C ASN A 13 -19.59 -4.94 -11.72
N GLY A 14 -18.45 -5.23 -12.33
CA GLY A 14 -17.74 -4.32 -13.20
C GLY A 14 -17.20 -3.08 -12.48
N GLU A 15 -17.03 -3.14 -11.17
CA GLU A 15 -16.51 -2.02 -10.34
C GLU A 15 -15.04 -2.23 -10.01
N ALA A 16 -14.26 -1.15 -10.04
CA ALA A 16 -12.83 -1.21 -9.78
C ALA A 16 -12.32 -0.05 -8.91
N ALA A 17 -11.13 -0.25 -8.33
CA ALA A 17 -10.28 0.81 -7.81
C ALA A 17 -8.90 0.71 -8.43
N VAL A 18 -8.22 1.87 -8.54
CA VAL A 18 -6.81 1.96 -8.89
C VAL A 18 -6.04 2.30 -7.62
N ILE A 19 -5.04 1.48 -7.28
CA ILE A 19 -4.20 1.67 -6.10
C ILE A 19 -2.86 2.23 -6.56
N ASP A 20 -2.43 3.33 -5.95
CA ASP A 20 -1.17 4.04 -6.21
C ASP A 20 -0.90 4.29 -7.71
N PRO A 21 -1.77 5.02 -8.43
CA PRO A 21 -1.55 5.32 -9.83
C PRO A 21 -0.33 6.22 -10.01
N SER A 22 0.67 5.70 -10.71
CA SER A 22 1.96 6.35 -10.88
C SER A 22 2.25 6.61 -12.36
N TRP A 23 3.11 5.80 -12.94
CA TRP A 23 3.56 5.92 -14.32
C TRP A 23 2.61 5.21 -15.31
N ASP A 24 2.82 5.40 -16.60
CA ASP A 24 2.14 4.66 -17.69
C ASP A 24 0.60 4.69 -17.62
N LEU A 25 0.02 5.88 -17.42
CA LEU A 25 -1.44 6.04 -17.30
C LEU A 25 -2.20 5.52 -18.53
N GLU A 26 -1.61 5.61 -19.73
CA GLU A 26 -2.21 5.03 -20.94
C GLU A 26 -2.43 3.52 -20.81
N LYS A 27 -1.49 2.82 -20.19
CA LYS A 27 -1.63 1.38 -19.91
C LYS A 27 -2.74 1.11 -18.93
N ILE A 28 -2.85 1.93 -17.87
CA ILE A 28 -3.93 1.83 -16.87
C ILE A 28 -5.29 2.02 -17.55
N PHE A 29 -5.47 3.08 -18.33
CA PHE A 29 -6.70 3.33 -19.08
C PHE A 29 -7.01 2.20 -20.07
N GLY A 30 -6.01 1.72 -20.82
CA GLY A 30 -6.19 0.61 -21.76
C GLY A 30 -6.69 -0.67 -21.08
N VAL A 31 -6.21 -0.98 -19.87
CA VAL A 31 -6.69 -2.14 -19.09
C VAL A 31 -8.12 -1.92 -18.61
N ILE A 32 -8.45 -0.73 -18.09
CA ILE A 32 -9.79 -0.38 -17.62
C ILE A 32 -10.80 -0.48 -18.78
N GLU A 33 -10.51 0.15 -19.91
CA GLU A 33 -11.37 0.18 -21.09
C GLU A 33 -11.58 -1.23 -21.68
N LYS A 34 -10.50 -2.00 -21.84
CA LYS A 34 -10.55 -3.38 -22.35
C LYS A 34 -11.50 -4.28 -21.55
N ASN A 35 -11.57 -4.09 -20.23
CA ASN A 35 -12.41 -4.90 -19.36
C ASN A 35 -13.77 -4.26 -19.07
N GLY A 36 -14.02 -3.02 -19.51
CA GLY A 36 -15.26 -2.30 -19.27
C GLY A 36 -15.50 -1.97 -17.79
N TRP A 37 -14.44 -1.84 -16.99
CA TRP A 37 -14.57 -1.58 -15.55
C TRP A 37 -14.88 -0.11 -15.28
N LYS A 38 -15.80 0.12 -14.34
CA LYS A 38 -16.07 1.44 -13.78
C LYS A 38 -15.18 1.68 -12.57
N VAL A 39 -14.23 2.57 -12.69
CA VAL A 39 -13.36 2.95 -11.56
C VAL A 39 -14.15 3.82 -10.59
N LYS A 40 -14.37 3.34 -9.37
CA LYS A 40 -15.06 4.07 -8.29
C LYS A 40 -14.09 4.86 -7.42
N TYR A 41 -12.91 4.28 -7.19
CA TYR A 41 -11.95 4.83 -6.26
C TYR A 41 -10.54 4.82 -6.83
N ILE A 42 -9.78 5.82 -6.43
CA ILE A 42 -8.34 5.87 -6.46
C ILE A 42 -7.91 5.79 -4.99
N ILE A 43 -7.10 4.81 -4.63
CA ILE A 43 -6.69 4.60 -3.24
C ILE A 43 -5.18 4.75 -3.16
N ASN A 44 -4.68 5.69 -2.35
CA ASN A 44 -3.25 5.81 -2.14
C ASN A 44 -2.84 5.16 -0.81
N THR A 45 -1.88 4.24 -0.86
CA THR A 45 -1.30 3.64 0.34
C THR A 45 -0.58 4.69 1.17
N HIS A 46 0.00 5.69 0.52
CA HIS A 46 0.56 6.91 1.12
C HIS A 46 0.70 7.99 0.04
N THR A 47 1.14 9.20 0.42
CA THR A 47 1.09 10.33 -0.50
C THR A 47 2.47 10.87 -0.92
N HIS A 48 3.50 10.02 -0.99
CA HIS A 48 4.70 10.38 -1.72
C HIS A 48 4.37 10.55 -3.20
N PHE A 49 5.12 11.45 -3.86
CA PHE A 49 4.77 11.93 -5.21
C PHE A 49 4.61 10.81 -6.23
N ASP A 50 5.40 9.76 -6.13
CA ASP A 50 5.43 8.63 -7.05
C ASP A 50 4.28 7.63 -6.84
N HIS A 51 3.43 7.80 -5.84
CA HIS A 51 2.21 7.03 -5.62
C HIS A 51 0.93 7.79 -5.99
N ILE A 52 1.04 9.11 -6.24
CA ILE A 52 -0.12 9.99 -6.49
C ILE A 52 -0.10 10.68 -7.84
N LEU A 53 0.92 10.46 -8.67
CA LEU A 53 1.12 11.16 -9.94
C LEU A 53 -0.10 11.09 -10.86
N GLY A 54 -0.77 9.95 -10.91
CA GLY A 54 -1.92 9.71 -11.78
C GLY A 54 -3.27 10.11 -11.20
N ASN A 55 -3.35 10.49 -9.91
CA ASN A 55 -4.61 10.72 -9.24
C ASN A 55 -5.55 11.66 -9.99
N GLN A 56 -5.09 12.87 -10.30
CA GLN A 56 -5.91 13.91 -10.90
C GLN A 56 -6.35 13.53 -12.32
N GLN A 57 -5.46 12.91 -13.08
CA GLN A 57 -5.78 12.54 -14.47
C GLN A 57 -6.79 11.38 -14.52
N ILE A 58 -6.64 10.37 -13.64
CA ILE A 58 -7.62 9.27 -13.55
C ILE A 58 -8.95 9.79 -13.02
N ALA A 59 -8.95 10.62 -11.96
CA ALA A 59 -10.17 11.21 -11.42
C ALA A 59 -10.93 12.04 -12.46
N ALA A 60 -10.22 12.84 -13.27
CA ALA A 60 -10.83 13.68 -14.31
C ALA A 60 -11.52 12.84 -15.42
N VAL A 61 -10.98 11.66 -15.75
CA VAL A 61 -11.52 10.79 -16.80
C VAL A 61 -12.62 9.86 -16.30
N THR A 62 -12.48 9.36 -15.05
CA THR A 62 -13.36 8.30 -14.51
C THR A 62 -14.37 8.80 -13.49
N GLU A 63 -14.25 10.03 -13.01
CA GLU A 63 -15.02 10.61 -11.89
C GLU A 63 -14.80 9.84 -10.56
N ALA A 64 -13.73 9.02 -10.49
CA ALA A 64 -13.38 8.24 -9.32
C ALA A 64 -13.02 9.15 -8.14
N LYS A 65 -13.40 8.72 -6.93
CA LYS A 65 -13.09 9.45 -5.69
C LYS A 65 -11.72 9.04 -5.16
N ILE A 66 -10.93 10.03 -4.74
CA ILE A 66 -9.59 9.82 -4.17
C ILE A 66 -9.74 9.52 -2.67
N ILE A 67 -9.23 8.34 -2.26
CA ILE A 67 -9.21 7.87 -0.88
C ILE A 67 -7.78 7.91 -0.38
N GLN A 68 -7.56 8.57 0.76
CA GLN A 68 -6.26 8.64 1.44
C GLN A 68 -6.46 8.55 2.94
N HIS A 69 -5.42 8.19 3.68
CA HIS A 69 -5.47 8.26 5.13
C HIS A 69 -5.72 9.71 5.60
N LYS A 70 -6.47 9.89 6.69
CA LYS A 70 -6.81 11.23 7.23
C LYS A 70 -5.60 12.09 7.60
N ASN A 71 -4.43 11.48 7.77
CA ASN A 71 -3.16 12.18 8.03
C ASN A 71 -2.48 12.69 6.75
N SER A 72 -3.04 12.40 5.57
CA SER A 72 -2.54 12.96 4.31
C SER A 72 -2.70 14.48 4.31
N THR A 73 -1.71 15.15 3.74
CA THR A 73 -1.74 16.60 3.48
C THR A 73 -2.14 16.92 2.04
N GLN A 74 -2.35 15.88 1.22
CA GLN A 74 -2.73 16.03 -0.18
C GLN A 74 -4.26 16.11 -0.34
N PRO A 75 -4.76 16.81 -1.38
CA PRO A 75 -6.18 16.84 -1.67
C PRO A 75 -6.75 15.45 -1.90
N ASN A 76 -7.85 15.13 -1.20
CA ASN A 76 -8.58 13.87 -1.34
C ASN A 76 -10.09 14.11 -1.13
N ASP A 77 -10.92 13.16 -1.59
CA ASP A 77 -12.37 13.22 -1.46
C ASP A 77 -12.87 12.50 -0.20
N ILE A 78 -12.19 11.41 0.19
CA ILE A 78 -12.62 10.52 1.26
C ILE A 78 -11.42 10.22 2.17
N PRO A 79 -11.27 10.95 3.27
CA PRO A 79 -10.29 10.61 4.29
C PRO A 79 -10.74 9.35 5.04
N VAL A 80 -9.81 8.40 5.23
CA VAL A 80 -10.07 7.15 5.96
C VAL A 80 -9.14 7.00 7.18
N GLU A 81 -9.50 6.12 8.10
CA GLU A 81 -8.73 5.83 9.29
C GLU A 81 -8.62 4.33 9.60
N ASP A 82 -7.79 3.99 10.58
CA ASP A 82 -7.50 2.62 10.99
C ASP A 82 -8.78 1.82 11.30
N GLY A 83 -8.88 0.61 10.77
CA GLY A 83 -10.02 -0.28 10.96
C GLY A 83 -11.24 0.02 10.07
N GLN A 84 -11.26 1.14 9.36
CA GLN A 84 -12.37 1.46 8.46
C GLN A 84 -12.45 0.46 7.30
N ILE A 85 -13.67 0.17 6.84
CA ILE A 85 -13.94 -0.73 5.71
C ILE A 85 -14.56 0.08 4.59
N ILE A 86 -14.03 -0.08 3.38
CA ILE A 86 -14.62 0.40 2.12
C ILE A 86 -14.96 -0.78 1.23
N SER A 87 -15.92 -0.62 0.29
CA SER A 87 -16.36 -1.69 -0.59
C SER A 87 -16.23 -1.33 -2.06
N ILE A 88 -15.82 -2.30 -2.87
CA ILE A 88 -15.86 -2.26 -4.34
C ILE A 88 -16.65 -3.49 -4.77
N GLY A 89 -17.86 -3.28 -5.27
CA GLY A 89 -18.78 -4.40 -5.49
C GLY A 89 -18.95 -5.23 -4.22
N LYS A 90 -18.59 -6.51 -4.30
CA LYS A 90 -18.63 -7.46 -3.17
C LYS A 90 -17.34 -7.50 -2.35
N MET A 91 -16.26 -6.90 -2.86
CA MET A 91 -14.97 -6.91 -2.16
C MET A 91 -14.99 -5.93 -0.99
N MET A 92 -14.48 -6.39 0.15
CA MET A 92 -14.27 -5.57 1.34
C MET A 92 -12.79 -5.25 1.52
N ILE A 93 -12.47 -3.97 1.66
CA ILE A 93 -11.12 -3.47 1.87
C ILE A 93 -11.06 -2.86 3.27
N ARG A 94 -10.34 -3.51 4.18
CA ARG A 94 -10.09 -3.00 5.51
C ARG A 94 -8.79 -2.20 5.53
N ILE A 95 -8.88 -0.97 6.04
CA ILE A 95 -7.74 -0.07 6.20
C ILE A 95 -6.97 -0.45 7.46
N ILE A 96 -5.65 -0.54 7.34
CA ILE A 96 -4.73 -0.63 8.47
C ILE A 96 -3.78 0.55 8.38
N HIS A 97 -3.85 1.48 9.33
CA HIS A 97 -2.88 2.57 9.42
C HIS A 97 -1.51 2.01 9.80
N THR A 98 -0.52 2.18 8.95
CA THR A 98 0.84 1.64 9.10
C THR A 98 1.90 2.75 8.95
N PRO A 99 1.90 3.74 9.87
CA PRO A 99 2.85 4.84 9.80
C PRO A 99 4.29 4.37 10.01
N GLY A 100 5.23 5.24 9.63
CA GLY A 100 6.65 5.03 9.81
C GLY A 100 7.44 5.43 8.58
N HIS A 101 7.17 4.88 7.40
CA HIS A 101 7.72 5.40 6.13
C HIS A 101 7.16 6.81 5.83
N SER A 102 5.87 7.00 6.05
CA SER A 102 5.22 8.30 6.11
C SER A 102 4.11 8.28 7.17
N LYS A 103 3.65 9.46 7.61
CA LYS A 103 2.59 9.60 8.65
C LYS A 103 1.22 9.11 8.18
N ASP A 104 0.99 9.12 6.89
CA ASP A 104 -0.26 8.74 6.24
C ASP A 104 -0.22 7.34 5.63
N SER A 105 0.88 6.60 5.81
CA SER A 105 1.01 5.23 5.30
C SER A 105 -0.11 4.33 5.82
N MET A 106 -0.75 3.61 4.92
CA MET A 106 -1.75 2.60 5.25
C MET A 106 -1.59 1.36 4.38
N SER A 107 -1.95 0.21 4.93
CA SER A 107 -2.05 -1.05 4.21
C SER A 107 -3.51 -1.42 4.01
N LEU A 108 -3.81 -2.08 2.88
CA LEU A 108 -5.17 -2.40 2.46
C LEU A 108 -5.36 -3.92 2.49
N VAL A 109 -6.15 -4.43 3.41
CA VAL A 109 -6.47 -5.87 3.48
C VAL A 109 -7.78 -6.13 2.73
N VAL A 110 -7.71 -6.93 1.67
CA VAL A 110 -8.84 -7.27 0.81
C VAL A 110 -9.32 -8.69 1.12
N ASN A 111 -10.58 -8.83 1.49
CA ASN A 111 -11.28 -10.09 1.78
C ASN A 111 -10.55 -11.03 2.76
N ASN A 112 -9.61 -10.53 3.58
CA ASN A 112 -8.67 -11.28 4.41
C ASN A 112 -7.77 -12.29 3.64
N GLU A 113 -7.53 -12.05 2.36
CA GLU A 113 -6.71 -12.90 1.48
C GLU A 113 -5.49 -12.16 0.94
N LEU A 114 -5.63 -10.88 0.60
CA LEU A 114 -4.60 -10.05 -0.01
C LEU A 114 -4.29 -8.86 0.89
N VAL A 115 -3.03 -8.41 0.87
CA VAL A 115 -2.64 -7.15 1.52
C VAL A 115 -1.74 -6.32 0.60
N PHE A 116 -2.19 -5.09 0.30
CA PHE A 116 -1.37 -4.07 -0.35
C PHE A 116 -0.67 -3.28 0.73
N THR A 117 0.65 -3.40 0.80
CA THR A 117 1.44 -2.86 1.91
C THR A 117 2.03 -1.49 1.64
N GLY A 118 1.91 -0.99 0.39
CA GLY A 118 2.61 0.23 -0.01
C GLY A 118 4.10 0.14 0.34
N ASP A 119 4.61 1.20 0.94
CA ASP A 119 6.01 1.29 1.36
C ASP A 119 6.23 0.93 2.84
N THR A 120 5.27 0.25 3.46
CA THR A 120 5.47 -0.31 4.80
C THR A 120 6.32 -1.58 4.77
N LEU A 121 5.97 -2.53 3.89
CA LEU A 121 6.68 -3.80 3.73
C LEU A 121 6.88 -4.11 2.26
N PHE A 122 8.14 -4.37 1.85
CA PHE A 122 8.51 -4.91 0.55
C PHE A 122 8.84 -6.39 0.64
N ILE A 123 8.96 -7.03 -0.52
CA ILE A 123 9.45 -8.40 -0.58
C ILE A 123 10.95 -8.40 -0.24
N GLY A 124 11.30 -8.98 0.91
CA GLY A 124 12.65 -9.04 1.43
C GLY A 124 13.18 -7.77 2.10
N ASN A 125 12.39 -6.67 2.18
CA ASN A 125 12.80 -5.39 2.76
C ASN A 125 11.60 -4.64 3.35
N CYS A 126 11.80 -3.39 3.78
CA CYS A 126 10.75 -2.43 4.17
C CYS A 126 11.04 -1.03 3.61
N GLY A 127 10.09 -0.11 3.77
CA GLY A 127 10.27 1.30 3.40
C GLY A 127 11.35 1.98 4.22
N ARG A 128 12.02 2.94 3.59
CA ARG A 128 13.04 3.79 4.22
C ARG A 128 12.42 4.75 5.23
N VAL A 129 13.22 5.22 6.17
CA VAL A 129 12.78 6.11 7.26
C VAL A 129 13.69 7.35 7.44
N ASP A 130 14.42 7.70 6.40
CA ASP A 130 15.30 8.88 6.34
C ASP A 130 14.64 10.09 5.65
N LEU A 131 13.37 9.96 5.22
CA LEU A 131 12.62 11.04 4.59
C LEU A 131 11.95 11.94 5.62
N PRO A 132 11.68 13.22 5.28
CA PRO A 132 10.94 14.11 6.16
C PRO A 132 9.58 13.54 6.56
N GLY A 133 9.34 13.45 7.86
CA GLY A 133 8.07 12.93 8.41
C GLY A 133 8.04 11.43 8.63
N SER A 134 9.11 10.69 8.27
CA SER A 134 9.25 9.27 8.62
C SER A 134 9.68 9.07 10.08
N ASP A 135 9.40 7.87 10.63
CA ASP A 135 9.74 7.48 11.99
C ASP A 135 9.96 5.97 12.09
N SER A 136 11.19 5.57 12.41
CA SER A 136 11.56 4.16 12.53
C SER A 136 10.86 3.44 13.67
N SER A 137 10.48 4.14 14.76
CA SER A 137 9.74 3.54 15.87
C SER A 137 8.29 3.25 15.47
N GLU A 138 7.63 4.16 14.73
CA GLU A 138 6.30 3.92 14.17
C GLU A 138 6.34 2.77 13.14
N LEU A 139 7.40 2.70 12.30
CA LEU A 139 7.56 1.61 11.34
C LEU A 139 7.71 0.27 12.06
N TYR A 140 8.46 0.22 13.17
CA TYR A 140 8.54 -0.98 14.01
C TYR A 140 7.15 -1.45 14.47
N ASP A 141 6.34 -0.53 15.02
CA ASP A 141 4.99 -0.86 15.49
C ASP A 141 4.08 -1.30 14.33
N SER A 142 4.21 -0.68 13.18
CA SER A 142 3.47 -1.06 11.97
C SER A 142 3.85 -2.46 11.49
N LEU A 143 5.14 -2.79 11.41
CA LEU A 143 5.63 -4.08 10.96
C LEU A 143 5.34 -5.20 11.96
N PHE A 144 5.76 -5.05 13.22
CA PHE A 144 5.70 -6.12 14.21
C PHE A 144 4.38 -6.15 14.99
N GLY A 145 3.73 -5.00 15.17
CA GLY A 145 2.45 -4.89 15.88
C GLY A 145 1.23 -5.13 15.00
N LYS A 146 1.33 -4.90 13.68
CA LYS A 146 0.18 -4.99 12.77
C LYS A 146 0.42 -5.98 11.63
N ILE A 147 1.36 -5.71 10.71
CA ILE A 147 1.54 -6.50 9.48
C ILE A 147 1.96 -7.94 9.76
N ALA A 148 2.94 -8.17 10.63
CA ALA A 148 3.40 -9.52 10.98
C ALA A 148 2.34 -10.34 11.74
N ASN A 149 1.28 -9.72 12.25
CA ASN A 149 0.17 -10.41 12.93
C ASN A 149 -1.00 -10.76 12.00
N LEU A 150 -0.91 -10.42 10.71
CA LEU A 150 -1.85 -10.90 9.70
C LEU A 150 -1.66 -12.40 9.46
N ASP A 151 -2.67 -13.02 8.83
CA ASP A 151 -2.61 -14.44 8.51
C ASP A 151 -1.42 -14.76 7.60
N ASP A 152 -0.69 -15.83 7.92
CA ASP A 152 0.52 -16.24 7.20
C ASP A 152 0.27 -16.56 5.72
N SER A 153 -0.95 -16.91 5.34
CA SER A 153 -1.33 -17.21 3.95
C SER A 153 -1.64 -15.97 3.12
N MET A 154 -1.84 -14.79 3.74
CA MET A 154 -2.14 -13.56 2.99
C MET A 154 -1.04 -13.22 1.99
N ILE A 155 -1.45 -12.94 0.75
CA ILE A 155 -0.54 -12.54 -0.33
C ILE A 155 -0.25 -11.05 -0.23
N ILE A 156 1.04 -10.71 -0.24
CA ILE A 156 1.56 -9.33 -0.18
C ILE A 156 1.72 -8.76 -1.58
N TYR A 157 1.22 -7.54 -1.77
CA TYR A 157 1.40 -6.67 -2.93
C TYR A 157 2.08 -5.38 -2.47
N PRO A 158 3.40 -5.21 -2.67
CA PRO A 158 4.17 -4.05 -2.18
C PRO A 158 4.03 -2.83 -3.09
N GLY A 159 4.46 -1.64 -2.63
CA GLY A 159 4.47 -0.42 -3.43
C GLY A 159 5.52 -0.44 -4.56
N HIS A 160 6.64 -1.18 -4.39
CA HIS A 160 7.75 -1.22 -5.33
C HIS A 160 8.24 -2.64 -5.64
N ASN A 161 8.78 -2.82 -6.84
CA ASN A 161 9.38 -4.07 -7.32
C ASN A 161 10.87 -4.17 -6.95
N TYR A 162 11.18 -4.12 -5.66
CA TYR A 162 12.57 -4.22 -5.17
C TYR A 162 12.98 -5.64 -4.78
N GLY A 163 12.03 -6.57 -4.73
CA GLY A 163 12.26 -7.95 -4.33
C GLY A 163 12.69 -8.86 -5.47
N SER A 164 13.00 -10.11 -5.14
CA SER A 164 13.29 -11.18 -6.11
C SER A 164 12.03 -11.69 -6.83
N THR A 165 10.84 -11.42 -6.27
CA THR A 165 9.54 -11.78 -6.81
C THR A 165 8.60 -10.57 -6.68
N GLN A 166 7.53 -10.53 -7.47
CA GLN A 166 6.56 -9.44 -7.44
C GLN A 166 5.61 -9.53 -6.23
N THR A 167 5.39 -10.72 -5.72
CA THR A 167 4.51 -11.00 -4.57
C THR A 167 5.16 -12.02 -3.65
N SER A 168 4.69 -12.08 -2.41
CA SER A 168 5.09 -13.07 -1.40
C SER A 168 3.89 -13.34 -0.48
N THR A 169 4.10 -14.03 0.64
CA THR A 169 3.09 -14.15 1.69
C THR A 169 3.63 -13.62 3.00
N ILE A 170 2.73 -13.25 3.92
CA ILE A 170 3.11 -12.83 5.29
C ILE A 170 4.00 -13.88 5.94
N GLY A 171 3.62 -15.16 5.85
CA GLY A 171 4.40 -16.26 6.43
C GLY A 171 5.77 -16.47 5.78
N GLN A 172 5.90 -16.22 4.48
CA GLN A 172 7.18 -16.28 3.79
C GLN A 172 8.09 -15.12 4.23
N GLU A 173 7.56 -13.89 4.25
CA GLU A 173 8.33 -12.72 4.68
C GLU A 173 8.78 -12.83 6.15
N LYS A 174 7.96 -13.35 7.04
CA LYS A 174 8.36 -13.64 8.44
C LYS A 174 9.57 -14.57 8.52
N LYS A 175 9.76 -15.47 7.55
CA LYS A 175 10.88 -16.44 7.52
C LYS A 175 12.12 -15.86 6.83
N THR A 176 11.95 -15.12 5.76
CA THR A 176 13.06 -14.76 4.85
C THR A 176 13.42 -13.28 4.85
N ASN A 177 12.47 -12.39 5.12
CA ASN A 177 12.73 -10.96 5.14
C ASN A 177 13.65 -10.61 6.33
N TYR A 178 14.82 -10.09 6.02
CA TYR A 178 15.81 -9.77 7.07
C TYR A 178 15.34 -8.67 8.03
N VAL A 179 14.41 -7.82 7.59
CA VAL A 179 13.81 -6.76 8.43
C VAL A 179 12.88 -7.36 9.48
N LEU A 180 12.09 -8.39 9.10
CA LEU A 180 11.12 -9.05 9.98
C LEU A 180 11.74 -10.12 10.89
N LYS A 181 13.05 -10.38 10.81
CA LYS A 181 13.71 -11.25 11.78
C LYS A 181 13.48 -10.72 13.18
N ALA A 182 13.17 -11.64 14.11
CA ALA A 182 12.89 -11.31 15.50
C ALA A 182 13.98 -10.40 16.09
N ARG A 183 13.60 -9.18 16.44
CA ARG A 183 14.47 -8.13 16.97
C ARG A 183 13.77 -7.42 18.10
N SER A 184 14.52 -6.97 19.09
CA SER A 184 13.99 -5.95 19.99
C SER A 184 13.77 -4.65 19.22
N ARG A 185 12.88 -3.79 19.72
CA ARG A 185 12.71 -2.43 19.15
C ARG A 185 14.07 -1.71 19.05
N GLY A 186 14.89 -1.76 20.09
CA GLY A 186 16.20 -1.11 20.09
C GLY A 186 17.16 -1.65 19.02
N ASP A 187 17.12 -2.96 18.72
CA ASP A 187 17.91 -3.55 17.64
C ASP A 187 17.41 -3.10 16.26
N PHE A 188 16.10 -3.03 16.07
CA PHE A 188 15.50 -2.55 14.84
C PHE A 188 15.86 -1.08 14.58
N LEU A 189 15.74 -0.22 15.58
CA LEU A 189 16.09 1.21 15.43
C LEU A 189 17.56 1.41 15.06
N ARG A 190 18.49 0.67 15.70
CA ARG A 190 19.91 0.70 15.34
C ARG A 190 20.17 0.21 13.92
N PHE A 191 19.47 -0.85 13.52
CA PHE A 191 19.57 -1.39 12.16
C PHE A 191 19.10 -0.38 11.11
N MET A 192 17.94 0.27 11.32
CA MET A 192 17.43 1.27 10.37
C MET A 192 18.39 2.49 10.28
N ALA A 193 18.93 2.96 11.41
CA ALA A 193 19.90 4.06 11.41
C ALA A 193 21.21 3.72 10.68
N SER A 194 21.65 2.46 10.63
CA SER A 194 22.85 2.03 9.91
C SER A 194 22.61 1.75 8.42
N ALA A 195 21.38 1.62 7.99
CA ALA A 195 21.03 1.43 6.58
C ALA A 195 21.00 2.76 5.79
N ASP A 196 21.02 3.87 6.50
CA ASP A 196 20.99 5.23 5.95
C ASP A 196 22.41 5.82 5.72
N GLU A 197 23.48 5.10 6.12
CA GLU A 197 24.89 5.43 5.84
C GLU A 197 25.41 4.73 4.58
#